data_534b16087b42ca33d8f93f5126d2dee2
#
_entry.id   534b16087b42ca33d8f93f5126d2dee2
#
_cell.length_a   1.000
_cell.length_b   1.000
_cell.length_c   1.000
_cell.angle_alpha   90.00
_cell.angle_beta   90.00
_cell.angle_gamma   90.00
#
_symmetry.space_group_name_H-M   'P 1'
#
loop_
_entity.id
_entity.type
_entity.pdbx_description
1 polymer ?
#
loop_
_entity_poly.entity_id
_entity_poly.type
_entity_poly.pdbx_seq_one_letter_code
_entity_poly.pdbx_strand_id
1 'polypeptide(L)'
;MANNGVDAAMRDRVRQQLEEVEQRFNVKVLYACESGSRGWGFASPDSDYDVRFLYVHQPEWYLRVEPQRDVIELPIDDELDVCGWEWRKALGLLKAANPTLIEWLDSPVVYQQNDAVLAELRALVPQWFSPVRARWHYYSMARKNFRSYLQGDEVRLKKYFYVLRPLLAVRWVEAGRGVPPMRFAELLAGSELEPP
;
A
#
# COMPACT_ATOMS: atom_id res chain seq x y z
N MET A 1 14.66 -16.46 -5.48
CA MET A 1 13.67 -15.49 -4.98
C MET A 1 12.68 -15.26 -6.11
N ALA A 2 11.38 -15.44 -5.86
CA ALA A 2 10.37 -15.24 -6.89
C ALA A 2 10.42 -13.79 -7.34
N ASN A 3 10.59 -13.59 -8.64
CA ASN A 3 10.56 -12.28 -9.27
C ASN A 3 9.08 -11.82 -9.26
N ASN A 4 8.66 -11.12 -8.19
CA ASN A 4 7.28 -10.72 -7.94
C ASN A 4 6.75 -9.70 -8.98
N GLY A 5 7.06 -9.90 -10.27
CA GLY A 5 6.55 -9.08 -11.37
C GLY A 5 7.22 -7.71 -11.54
N VAL A 6 8.35 -7.47 -10.85
CA VAL A 6 9.18 -6.27 -11.03
C VAL A 6 10.58 -6.73 -11.47
N ASP A 7 10.99 -6.35 -12.66
CA ASP A 7 12.31 -6.69 -13.19
C ASP A 7 13.46 -5.91 -12.52
N ALA A 8 14.70 -6.30 -12.81
CA ALA A 8 15.88 -5.71 -12.19
C ALA A 8 16.07 -4.24 -12.60
N ALA A 9 15.81 -3.91 -13.87
CA ALA A 9 15.99 -2.54 -14.37
C ALA A 9 15.01 -1.57 -13.68
N MET A 10 13.75 -1.99 -13.52
CA MET A 10 12.77 -1.17 -12.77
C MET A 10 13.12 -1.04 -11.29
N ARG A 11 13.63 -2.10 -10.66
CA ARG A 11 14.10 -2.01 -9.27
C ARG A 11 15.24 -1.02 -9.10
N ASP A 12 16.16 -0.99 -10.04
CA ASP A 12 17.29 -0.05 -10.02
C ASP A 12 16.80 1.39 -10.27
N ARG A 13 15.86 1.57 -11.21
CA ARG A 13 15.20 2.87 -11.44
C ARG A 13 14.48 3.38 -10.19
N VAL A 14 13.72 2.53 -9.50
CA VAL A 14 13.04 2.90 -8.25
C VAL A 14 14.05 3.29 -7.17
N ARG A 15 15.16 2.55 -7.01
CA ARG A 15 16.22 2.89 -6.05
C ARG A 15 16.83 4.24 -6.35
N GLN A 16 17.15 4.52 -7.61
CA GLN A 16 17.67 5.83 -8.02
C GLN A 16 16.69 6.95 -7.69
N GLN A 17 15.39 6.77 -7.96
CA GLN A 17 14.36 7.75 -7.61
C GLN A 17 14.26 7.99 -6.10
N LEU A 18 14.39 6.94 -5.28
CA LEU A 18 14.40 7.09 -3.82
C LEU A 18 15.66 7.82 -3.32
N GLU A 19 16.82 7.59 -3.93
CA GLU A 19 18.06 8.33 -3.63
C GLU A 19 17.92 9.81 -4.00
N GLU A 20 17.31 10.12 -5.15
CA GLU A 20 17.01 11.50 -5.57
C GLU A 20 16.03 12.18 -4.60
N VAL A 21 15.02 11.46 -4.09
CA VAL A 21 14.11 11.95 -3.05
C VAL A 21 14.87 12.27 -1.77
N GLU A 22 15.75 11.39 -1.30
CA GLU A 22 16.55 11.62 -0.10
C GLU A 22 17.40 12.90 -0.22
N GLN A 23 18.06 13.07 -1.36
CA GLN A 23 18.91 14.24 -1.62
C GLN A 23 18.08 15.53 -1.77
N ARG A 24 17.04 15.50 -2.60
CA ARG A 24 16.24 16.69 -2.94
C ARG A 24 15.46 17.25 -1.75
N PHE A 25 14.92 16.36 -0.91
CA PHE A 25 14.07 16.74 0.21
C PHE A 25 14.79 16.71 1.56
N ASN A 26 16.07 16.33 1.57
CA ASN A 26 16.89 16.16 2.79
C ASN A 26 16.17 15.26 3.82
N VAL A 27 15.76 14.08 3.37
CA VAL A 27 15.05 13.07 4.16
C VAL A 27 15.79 11.74 4.13
N LYS A 28 15.40 10.82 5.00
CA LYS A 28 15.85 9.42 4.95
C LYS A 28 14.67 8.50 4.73
N VAL A 29 14.71 7.68 3.68
CA VAL A 29 13.72 6.65 3.41
C VAL A 29 13.98 5.46 4.33
N LEU A 30 12.95 5.09 5.11
CA LEU A 30 13.00 3.96 6.05
C LEU A 30 12.43 2.69 5.45
N TYR A 31 11.47 2.84 4.54
CA TYR A 31 10.75 1.75 3.89
C TYR A 31 10.25 2.20 2.53
N ALA A 32 10.35 1.33 1.53
CA ALA A 32 9.71 1.53 0.25
C ALA A 32 9.22 0.19 -0.32
N CYS A 33 7.99 0.18 -0.82
CA CYS A 33 7.33 -1.00 -1.34
C CYS A 33 6.51 -0.72 -2.59
N GLU A 34 6.14 -1.78 -3.28
CA GLU A 34 5.13 -1.76 -4.34
C GLU A 34 3.74 -1.84 -3.73
N SER A 35 2.82 -1.04 -4.24
CA SER A 35 1.41 -1.03 -3.91
C SER A 35 0.56 -1.40 -5.13
N GLY A 36 -0.72 -1.04 -5.12
CA GLY A 36 -1.61 -1.20 -6.26
C GLY A 36 -1.72 -2.63 -6.79
N SER A 37 -1.97 -2.76 -8.08
CA SER A 37 -2.25 -4.05 -8.70
C SER A 37 -1.08 -5.03 -8.67
N ARG A 38 0.18 -4.54 -8.66
CA ARG A 38 1.38 -5.38 -8.53
C ARG A 38 1.53 -5.91 -7.12
N GLY A 39 1.37 -5.06 -6.11
CA GLY A 39 1.37 -5.47 -4.70
C GLY A 39 0.23 -6.43 -4.40
N TRP A 40 -0.94 -6.23 -4.99
CA TRP A 40 -2.10 -7.12 -4.84
C TRP A 40 -1.98 -8.43 -5.62
N GLY A 41 -1.06 -8.56 -6.58
CA GLY A 41 -0.76 -9.80 -7.28
C GLY A 41 -1.62 -10.06 -8.52
N PHE A 42 -2.24 -9.03 -9.14
CA PHE A 42 -2.99 -9.15 -10.39
C PHE A 42 -2.62 -8.07 -11.42
N ALA A 43 -1.37 -7.65 -11.43
CA ALA A 43 -0.87 -6.73 -12.44
C ALA A 43 -0.97 -7.33 -13.85
N SER A 44 -1.31 -6.49 -14.81
CA SER A 44 -1.15 -6.75 -16.25
C SER A 44 0.16 -6.14 -16.75
N PRO A 45 0.65 -6.52 -17.95
CA PRO A 45 1.89 -5.95 -18.49
C PRO A 45 1.90 -4.42 -18.58
N ASP A 46 0.73 -3.83 -18.82
CA ASP A 46 0.46 -2.39 -18.91
C ASP A 46 0.11 -1.73 -17.56
N SER A 47 0.33 -2.41 -16.44
CA SER A 47 0.09 -1.83 -15.13
C SER A 47 1.22 -0.89 -14.74
N ASP A 48 0.84 0.26 -14.17
CA ASP A 48 1.78 1.20 -13.56
C ASP A 48 2.50 0.56 -12.36
N TYR A 49 3.60 1.18 -11.97
CA TYR A 49 4.32 0.85 -10.74
C TYR A 49 3.93 1.87 -9.66
N ASP A 50 3.33 1.38 -8.60
CA ASP A 50 2.82 2.17 -7.48
C ASP A 50 3.81 2.13 -6.31
N VAL A 51 4.89 2.90 -6.38
CA VAL A 51 5.91 2.95 -5.33
C VAL A 51 5.43 3.80 -4.16
N ARG A 52 5.41 3.21 -2.99
CA ARG A 52 5.01 3.87 -1.75
C ARG A 52 6.14 3.78 -0.73
N PHE A 53 6.43 4.90 -0.04
CA PHE A 53 7.54 4.92 0.90
C PHE A 53 7.24 5.67 2.20
N LEU A 54 7.98 5.32 3.26
CA LEU A 54 7.95 6.00 4.55
C LEU A 54 9.31 6.66 4.78
N TYR A 55 9.30 7.92 5.22
CA TYR A 55 10.51 8.70 5.38
C TYR A 55 10.52 9.53 6.68
N VAL A 56 11.71 9.91 7.11
CA VAL A 56 11.93 10.86 8.20
C VAL A 56 12.70 12.07 7.70
N HIS A 57 12.41 13.22 8.29
CA HIS A 57 13.20 14.43 8.13
C HIS A 57 14.38 14.48 9.11
N GLN A 58 15.25 15.48 8.93
CA GLN A 58 16.24 15.84 9.94
C GLN A 58 15.55 16.41 11.19
N PRO A 59 16.17 16.31 12.39
CA PRO A 59 15.54 16.73 13.66
C PRO A 59 14.99 18.16 13.66
N GLU A 60 15.66 19.07 12.97
CA GLU A 60 15.27 20.48 12.90
C GLU A 60 13.90 20.68 12.25
N TRP A 61 13.51 19.80 11.36
CA TRP A 61 12.19 19.84 10.74
C TRP A 61 11.07 19.64 11.77
N TYR A 62 11.27 18.77 12.75
CA TYR A 62 10.30 18.47 13.80
C TYR A 62 10.17 19.55 14.86
N LEU A 63 11.14 20.48 14.93
CA LEU A 63 11.16 21.59 15.87
C LEU A 63 10.47 22.85 15.33
N ARG A 64 9.98 22.82 14.10
CA ARG A 64 9.26 23.96 13.49
C ARG A 64 7.90 24.16 14.14
N VAL A 65 7.55 25.44 14.36
CA VAL A 65 6.27 25.83 14.93
C VAL A 65 5.13 25.63 13.92
N GLU A 66 5.39 25.95 12.65
CA GLU A 66 4.39 25.85 11.60
C GLU A 66 4.26 24.40 11.07
N PRO A 67 3.02 23.92 10.81
CA PRO A 67 2.82 22.63 10.17
C PRO A 67 3.54 22.57 8.82
N GLN A 68 4.26 21.51 8.58
CA GLN A 68 4.95 21.24 7.33
C GLN A 68 4.20 20.17 6.53
N ARG A 69 4.43 20.14 5.21
CA ARG A 69 3.87 19.09 4.35
C ARG A 69 4.46 17.73 4.74
N ASP A 70 3.61 16.77 5.00
CA ASP A 70 3.93 15.43 5.48
C ASP A 70 3.82 14.34 4.40
N VAL A 71 3.78 14.76 3.13
CA VAL A 71 3.71 13.89 1.96
C VAL A 71 4.69 14.40 0.92
N ILE A 72 5.45 13.49 0.34
CA ILE A 72 6.25 13.72 -0.87
C ILE A 72 5.57 12.95 -2.00
N GLU A 73 5.22 13.67 -3.07
CA GLU A 73 4.68 13.12 -4.31
C GLU A 73 5.55 13.60 -5.45
N LEU A 74 6.05 12.68 -6.25
CA LEU A 74 6.75 13.01 -7.47
C LEU A 74 5.74 13.17 -8.61
N PRO A 75 6.04 13.96 -9.65
CA PRO A 75 5.26 13.93 -10.87
C PRO A 75 5.20 12.51 -11.41
N ILE A 76 4.01 12.06 -11.77
CA ILE A 76 3.83 10.75 -12.41
C ILE A 76 4.53 10.83 -13.77
N ASP A 77 5.46 9.93 -14.01
CA ASP A 77 5.96 9.67 -15.36
C ASP A 77 5.19 8.49 -15.99
N ASP A 78 5.49 8.13 -17.23
CA ASP A 78 4.69 7.24 -18.07
C ASP A 78 4.19 5.95 -17.39
N GLU A 79 4.90 5.46 -16.38
CA GLU A 79 4.58 4.18 -15.72
C GLU A 79 4.89 4.14 -14.22
N LEU A 80 5.47 5.20 -13.64
CA LEU A 80 5.97 5.20 -12.28
C LEU A 80 5.30 6.29 -11.43
N ASP A 81 4.50 5.87 -10.44
CA ASP A 81 3.87 6.73 -9.43
C ASP A 81 4.58 6.55 -8.07
N VAL A 82 5.30 7.58 -7.63
CA VAL A 82 6.12 7.57 -6.40
C VAL A 82 5.55 8.53 -5.38
N CYS A 83 5.05 7.99 -4.26
CA CYS A 83 4.46 8.78 -3.19
C CYS A 83 4.92 8.26 -1.82
N GLY A 84 5.29 9.18 -0.92
CA GLY A 84 5.76 8.86 0.42
C GLY A 84 5.05 9.63 1.52
N TRP A 85 4.96 8.99 2.68
CA TRP A 85 4.42 9.57 3.90
C TRP A 85 5.51 9.78 4.94
N GLU A 86 5.46 10.93 5.57
CA GLU A 86 6.33 11.26 6.69
C GLU A 86 6.02 10.36 7.89
N TRP A 87 7.05 10.04 8.68
CA TRP A 87 7.00 9.06 9.76
C TRP A 87 5.92 9.35 10.82
N ARG A 88 5.80 10.60 11.28
CA ARG A 88 4.75 10.99 12.24
C ARG A 88 3.34 10.82 11.65
N LYS A 89 3.19 11.14 10.35
CA LYS A 89 1.96 10.85 9.62
C LYS A 89 1.69 9.35 9.58
N ALA A 90 2.68 8.52 9.25
CA ALA A 90 2.54 7.08 9.22
C ALA A 90 2.12 6.52 10.60
N LEU A 91 2.76 6.97 11.69
CA LEU A 91 2.36 6.59 13.04
C LEU A 91 0.94 7.06 13.40
N GLY A 92 0.55 8.25 12.97
CA GLY A 92 -0.82 8.76 13.11
C GLY A 92 -1.83 7.91 12.35
N LEU A 93 -1.51 7.48 11.14
CA LEU A 93 -2.33 6.57 10.33
C LEU A 93 -2.43 5.17 10.97
N LEU A 94 -1.34 4.65 11.53
CA LEU A 94 -1.36 3.39 12.27
C LEU A 94 -2.30 3.48 13.47
N LYS A 95 -2.15 4.53 14.30
CA LYS A 95 -3.04 4.81 15.45
C LYS A 95 -4.50 4.94 15.02
N ALA A 96 -4.76 5.48 13.83
CA ALA A 96 -6.09 5.56 13.25
C ALA A 96 -6.57 4.24 12.62
N ALA A 97 -5.80 3.15 12.72
CA ALA A 97 -6.06 1.87 12.08
C ALA A 97 -6.29 2.00 10.56
N ASN A 98 -5.46 2.79 9.88
CA ASN A 98 -5.58 3.02 8.44
C ASN A 98 -5.20 1.76 7.66
N PRO A 99 -6.11 1.13 6.91
CA PRO A 99 -5.82 -0.13 6.22
C PRO A 99 -4.78 0.02 5.10
N THR A 100 -4.70 1.18 4.45
CA THR A 100 -3.73 1.42 3.37
C THR A 100 -2.30 1.35 3.87
N LEU A 101 -1.99 1.95 5.04
CA LEU A 101 -0.67 1.82 5.65
C LEU A 101 -0.36 0.36 6.01
N ILE A 102 -1.35 -0.33 6.60
CA ILE A 102 -1.19 -1.73 6.99
C ILE A 102 -0.92 -2.61 5.77
N GLU A 103 -1.58 -2.37 4.65
CA GLU A 103 -1.30 -3.04 3.37
C GLU A 103 0.12 -2.76 2.88
N TRP A 104 0.61 -1.50 2.95
CA TRP A 104 1.99 -1.23 2.54
C TRP A 104 2.99 -2.05 3.35
N LEU A 105 2.77 -2.20 4.66
CA LEU A 105 3.64 -2.99 5.54
C LEU A 105 3.61 -4.50 5.23
N ASP A 106 2.59 -4.99 4.55
CA ASP A 106 2.41 -6.39 4.11
C ASP A 106 2.78 -6.59 2.63
N SER A 107 3.30 -5.56 1.96
CA SER A 107 3.65 -5.67 0.54
C SER A 107 4.65 -6.79 0.27
N PRO A 108 4.36 -7.65 -0.73
CA PRO A 108 5.28 -8.74 -1.11
C PRO A 108 6.49 -8.25 -1.90
N VAL A 109 6.47 -6.99 -2.34
CA VAL A 109 7.55 -6.37 -3.11
C VAL A 109 8.11 -5.20 -2.33
N VAL A 110 9.30 -5.39 -1.78
CA VAL A 110 10.03 -4.36 -1.03
C VAL A 110 11.22 -3.89 -1.89
N TYR A 111 11.37 -2.59 -2.00
CA TYR A 111 12.48 -1.93 -2.69
C TYR A 111 13.61 -1.56 -1.75
N GLN A 112 13.25 -1.03 -0.58
CA GLN A 112 14.17 -0.61 0.46
C GLN A 112 13.54 -0.79 1.83
N GLN A 113 14.29 -1.21 2.84
CA GLN A 113 13.80 -1.25 4.23
C GLN A 113 14.93 -1.13 5.25
N ASN A 114 14.60 -0.50 6.37
CA ASN A 114 15.34 -0.59 7.61
C ASN A 114 14.70 -1.69 8.47
N ASP A 115 15.35 -2.84 8.56
CA ASP A 115 14.79 -4.04 9.19
C ASP A 115 14.36 -3.82 10.65
N ALA A 116 15.17 -3.11 11.44
CA ALA A 116 14.88 -2.87 12.85
C ALA A 116 13.62 -2.00 13.02
N VAL A 117 13.55 -0.88 12.29
CA VAL A 117 12.43 0.05 12.34
C VAL A 117 11.14 -0.62 11.84
N LEU A 118 11.23 -1.42 10.77
CA LEU A 118 10.06 -2.11 10.22
C LEU A 118 9.56 -3.23 11.12
N ALA A 119 10.45 -3.95 11.78
CA ALA A 119 10.07 -4.98 12.75
C ALA A 119 9.25 -4.39 13.90
N GLU A 120 9.71 -3.26 14.47
CA GLU A 120 8.98 -2.54 15.50
C GLU A 120 7.62 -2.01 15.02
N LEU A 121 7.58 -1.39 13.83
CA LEU A 121 6.34 -0.86 13.27
C LEU A 121 5.32 -1.97 13.01
N ARG A 122 5.75 -3.09 12.43
CA ARG A 122 4.89 -4.26 12.17
C ARG A 122 4.38 -4.89 13.46
N ALA A 123 5.19 -4.93 14.53
CA ALA A 123 4.78 -5.43 15.84
C ALA A 123 3.65 -4.60 16.50
N LEU A 124 3.50 -3.33 16.10
CA LEU A 124 2.42 -2.46 16.57
C LEU A 124 1.10 -2.71 15.83
N VAL A 125 1.11 -3.27 14.62
CA VAL A 125 -0.10 -3.44 13.80
C VAL A 125 -1.21 -4.19 14.53
N PRO A 126 -0.99 -5.33 15.19
CA PRO A 126 -2.05 -6.05 15.91
C PRO A 126 -2.70 -5.23 17.03
N GLN A 127 -1.95 -4.33 17.66
CA GLN A 127 -2.43 -3.50 18.77
C GLN A 127 -3.37 -2.38 18.29
N TRP A 128 -3.16 -1.90 17.08
CA TRP A 128 -3.88 -0.76 16.51
C TRP A 128 -4.88 -1.15 15.43
N PHE A 129 -4.86 -2.41 14.98
CA PHE A 129 -5.84 -2.88 14.00
C PHE A 129 -7.26 -2.80 14.52
N SER A 130 -8.16 -2.21 13.75
CA SER A 130 -9.58 -2.13 14.06
C SER A 130 -10.41 -2.85 13.00
N PRO A 131 -11.01 -4.00 13.32
CA PRO A 131 -11.88 -4.72 12.38
C PRO A 131 -13.02 -3.85 11.85
N VAL A 132 -13.62 -3.03 12.71
CA VAL A 132 -14.72 -2.14 12.32
C VAL A 132 -14.27 -1.12 11.28
N ARG A 133 -13.11 -0.46 11.50
CA ARG A 133 -12.57 0.53 10.55
C ARG A 133 -12.14 -0.12 9.24
N ALA A 134 -11.47 -1.26 9.31
CA ALA A 134 -11.06 -2.03 8.15
C ALA A 134 -12.26 -2.46 7.30
N ARG A 135 -13.30 -3.01 7.93
CA ARG A 135 -14.56 -3.38 7.25
C ARG A 135 -15.16 -2.20 6.49
N TRP A 136 -15.33 -1.06 7.14
CA TRP A 136 -15.92 0.11 6.50
C TRP A 136 -15.04 0.70 5.39
N HIS A 137 -13.74 0.68 5.56
CA HIS A 137 -12.79 1.13 4.54
C HIS A 137 -12.91 0.26 3.26
N TYR A 138 -12.78 -1.05 3.41
CA TYR A 138 -12.86 -1.97 2.27
C TYR A 138 -14.25 -2.00 1.62
N TYR A 139 -15.30 -1.95 2.41
CA TYR A 139 -16.66 -1.84 1.87
C TYR A 139 -16.86 -0.56 1.05
N SER A 140 -16.40 0.57 1.57
CA SER A 140 -16.48 1.86 0.87
C SER A 140 -15.65 1.87 -0.41
N MET A 141 -14.47 1.25 -0.38
CA MET A 141 -13.61 1.07 -1.56
C MET A 141 -14.30 0.22 -2.62
N ALA A 142 -14.84 -0.93 -2.23
CA ALA A 142 -15.57 -1.82 -3.15
C ALA A 142 -16.75 -1.09 -3.79
N ARG A 143 -17.56 -0.40 -3.00
CA ARG A 143 -18.72 0.38 -3.47
C ARG A 143 -18.32 1.49 -4.43
N LYS A 144 -17.25 2.23 -4.13
CA LYS A 144 -16.71 3.28 -5.02
C LYS A 144 -16.26 2.68 -6.34
N ASN A 145 -15.46 1.61 -6.29
CA ASN A 145 -14.94 0.95 -7.49
C ASN A 145 -16.05 0.33 -8.34
N PHE A 146 -17.05 -0.30 -7.72
CA PHE A 146 -18.24 -0.81 -8.42
C PHE A 146 -18.94 0.30 -9.21
N ARG A 147 -19.19 1.45 -8.56
CA ARG A 147 -19.86 2.58 -9.20
C ARG A 147 -19.02 3.22 -10.30
N SER A 148 -17.70 3.24 -10.15
CA SER A 148 -16.80 3.89 -11.11
C SER A 148 -16.46 3.02 -12.31
N TYR A 149 -16.48 1.68 -12.16
CA TYR A 149 -15.91 0.79 -13.17
C TYR A 149 -16.88 -0.27 -13.73
N LEU A 150 -17.91 -0.65 -12.98
CA LEU A 150 -18.78 -1.78 -13.36
C LEU A 150 -20.21 -1.36 -13.72
N GLN A 151 -20.39 -0.16 -14.28
CA GLN A 151 -21.71 0.36 -14.68
C GLN A 151 -21.89 0.44 -16.20
N GLY A 152 -20.87 0.18 -17.00
CA GLY A 152 -20.93 0.23 -18.46
C GLY A 152 -21.28 -1.13 -19.07
N ASP A 153 -21.69 -1.12 -20.34
CA ASP A 153 -21.99 -2.33 -21.11
C ASP A 153 -20.72 -3.17 -21.38
N GLU A 154 -19.56 -2.51 -21.47
CA GLU A 154 -18.25 -3.15 -21.58
C GLU A 154 -17.37 -2.81 -20.39
N VAL A 155 -16.83 -3.84 -19.73
CA VAL A 155 -15.97 -3.71 -18.55
C VAL A 155 -14.69 -4.51 -18.74
N ARG A 156 -13.55 -3.85 -18.54
CA ARG A 156 -12.24 -4.53 -18.53
C ARG A 156 -12.19 -5.52 -17.36
N LEU A 157 -11.81 -6.77 -17.63
CA LEU A 157 -11.74 -7.85 -16.62
C LEU A 157 -10.98 -7.44 -15.35
N LYS A 158 -9.86 -6.71 -15.49
CA LYS A 158 -9.07 -6.21 -14.38
C LYS A 158 -9.89 -5.39 -13.37
N LYS A 159 -10.94 -4.67 -13.83
CA LYS A 159 -11.76 -3.82 -12.94
C LYS A 159 -12.64 -4.64 -11.99
N TYR A 160 -12.95 -5.89 -12.31
CA TYR A 160 -13.62 -6.79 -11.37
C TYR A 160 -12.75 -7.08 -10.15
N PHE A 161 -11.43 -7.25 -10.32
CA PHE A 161 -10.51 -7.48 -9.19
C PHE A 161 -10.43 -6.29 -8.24
N TYR A 162 -10.58 -5.04 -8.75
CA TYR A 162 -10.64 -3.84 -7.91
C TYR A 162 -11.89 -3.79 -7.03
N VAL A 163 -12.95 -4.53 -7.38
CA VAL A 163 -14.16 -4.66 -6.56
C VAL A 163 -14.10 -5.91 -5.69
N LEU A 164 -13.69 -7.05 -6.25
CA LEU A 164 -13.66 -8.34 -5.55
C LEU A 164 -12.65 -8.34 -4.39
N ARG A 165 -11.44 -7.79 -4.60
CA ARG A 165 -10.42 -7.77 -3.57
C ARG A 165 -10.89 -7.11 -2.27
N PRO A 166 -11.39 -5.87 -2.26
CA PRO A 166 -11.90 -5.28 -1.03
C PRO A 166 -13.13 -6.00 -0.46
N LEU A 167 -13.98 -6.64 -1.28
CA LEU A 167 -15.07 -7.47 -0.76
C LEU A 167 -14.56 -8.72 -0.03
N LEU A 168 -13.52 -9.37 -0.56
CA LEU A 168 -12.86 -10.49 0.13
C LEU A 168 -12.21 -10.04 1.43
N ALA A 169 -11.60 -8.85 1.45
CA ALA A 169 -11.05 -8.26 2.67
C ALA A 169 -12.16 -7.97 3.72
N VAL A 170 -13.35 -7.51 3.30
CA VAL A 170 -14.51 -7.38 4.20
C VAL A 170 -14.88 -8.73 4.81
N ARG A 171 -15.04 -9.78 3.99
CA ARG A 171 -15.36 -11.14 4.48
C ARG A 171 -14.31 -11.68 5.43
N TRP A 172 -13.02 -11.44 5.12
CA TRP A 172 -11.90 -11.82 5.99
C TRP A 172 -12.03 -11.22 7.39
N VAL A 173 -12.31 -9.91 7.46
CA VAL A 173 -12.50 -9.20 8.73
C VAL A 173 -13.76 -9.67 9.46
N GLU A 174 -14.88 -9.86 8.75
CA GLU A 174 -16.14 -10.35 9.33
C GLU A 174 -16.02 -11.78 9.88
N ALA A 175 -15.17 -12.60 9.28
CA ALA A 175 -14.84 -13.93 9.79
C ALA A 175 -13.88 -13.91 11.00
N GLY A 176 -13.49 -12.73 11.51
CA GLY A 176 -12.62 -12.60 12.68
C GLY A 176 -11.16 -13.01 12.45
N ARG A 177 -10.69 -13.05 11.20
CA ARG A 177 -9.35 -13.56 10.83
C ARG A 177 -8.22 -12.51 11.04
N GLY A 178 -8.54 -11.35 11.64
CA GLY A 178 -7.57 -10.30 11.88
C GLY A 178 -7.27 -9.44 10.65
N VAL A 179 -6.02 -9.04 10.50
CA VAL A 179 -5.56 -8.19 9.38
C VAL A 179 -5.70 -8.94 8.05
N PRO A 180 -6.43 -8.38 7.06
CA PRO A 180 -6.50 -8.98 5.75
C PRO A 180 -5.14 -8.94 5.04
N PRO A 181 -4.69 -10.02 4.39
CA PRO A 181 -3.48 -10.02 3.60
C PRO A 181 -3.61 -9.08 2.39
N MET A 182 -2.48 -8.53 1.96
CA MET A 182 -2.45 -7.64 0.79
C MET A 182 -2.76 -8.38 -0.52
N ARG A 183 -2.27 -9.62 -0.67
CA ARG A 183 -2.40 -10.40 -1.90
C ARG A 183 -3.81 -10.91 -2.13
N PHE A 184 -4.31 -10.72 -3.35
CA PHE A 184 -5.61 -11.24 -3.76
C PHE A 184 -5.71 -12.77 -3.63
N ALA A 185 -4.67 -13.50 -4.04
CA ALA A 185 -4.66 -14.96 -3.97
C ALA A 185 -4.79 -15.49 -2.52
N GLU A 186 -4.18 -14.80 -1.55
CA GLU A 186 -4.27 -15.16 -0.14
C GLU A 186 -5.67 -14.87 0.43
N LEU A 187 -6.27 -13.73 0.06
CA LEU A 187 -7.66 -13.42 0.39
C LEU A 187 -8.62 -14.46 -0.19
N LEU A 188 -8.39 -14.85 -1.44
CA LEU A 188 -9.23 -15.85 -2.11
C LEU A 188 -9.10 -17.24 -1.44
N ALA A 189 -7.87 -17.67 -1.15
CA ALA A 189 -7.62 -18.94 -0.48
C ALA A 189 -8.21 -18.99 0.93
N GLY A 190 -8.25 -17.85 1.63
CA GLY A 190 -8.89 -17.73 2.93
C GLY A 190 -10.41 -17.52 2.86
N SER A 191 -10.99 -17.26 1.69
CA SER A 191 -12.43 -17.18 1.56
C SER A 191 -12.97 -18.59 1.34
N GLU A 192 -13.79 -19.08 2.27
CA GLU A 192 -14.61 -20.28 2.05
C GLU A 192 -15.73 -19.92 1.05
N LEU A 193 -15.36 -19.81 -0.22
CA LEU A 193 -16.35 -19.74 -1.30
C LEU A 193 -16.77 -21.17 -1.56
N GLU A 194 -18.02 -21.49 -1.25
CA GLU A 194 -18.62 -22.73 -1.76
C GLU A 194 -18.51 -22.74 -3.29
N PRO A 195 -18.11 -23.85 -3.90
CA PRO A 195 -18.14 -23.96 -5.34
C PRO A 195 -19.60 -23.77 -5.82
N PRO A 196 -19.78 -23.16 -7.01
CA PRO A 196 -21.10 -22.93 -7.57
C PRO A 196 -21.87 -24.23 -7.82
#